data_cd9afccd62c2c534dd46775eb8394f7f
#
_entry.id   cd9afccd62c2c534dd46775eb8394f7f
#
_cell.length_a   1.000
_cell.length_b   1.000
_cell.length_c   1.000
_cell.angle_alpha   90.00
_cell.angle_beta   90.00
_cell.angle_gamma   90.00
#
_symmetry.space_group_name_H-M   'P 1'
#
loop_
_entity.id
_entity.type
_entity.pdbx_description
1 polymer ?
#
loop_
_entity_poly.entity_id
_entity_poly.type
_entity_poly.pdbx_seq_one_letter_code
_entity_poly.pdbx_strand_id
1 'polypeptide(L)'
;MHSPAFSYTNPFIVSIFKHALFVSAIFWIVGIALAVIAMSFLTKRISLFNLSESGLNEPRARTYLRMIFGFLWLVDGVLQFQPAMPLGMASGVVQPMAEGTPGWLHSLMLDGVGIWNMHPIALAVATAWLQIGIAVLLIVSNGKVSRYAGGISGAWAGLIWLIGNGAGGSFQSTSSILFGWPGATLFYVIAGVWIAVSNEHFKNGFSKWTLRTLSVLAGLGVVLQILPNRGFWYGGNENALTKMTQVMTQSSQPHLVAWFATKIGILSGTMGGGFNILIILWLGICAYGLWNAYKKSWQWPVWAFVVGSIFFWFSAQDAPFWGGLATDWNSLIPMAALTWAALSKFENEPPLAKRLPKEMRNLSGAVIASFAAAAIIFSVGSMSWASIVSQPENAIFIAVNGPAQEVKTIAPTFKLTDQFGKPYSLNEHKGNYTLLSFLDPTCWTDCALLANQLQQVGSSLPMKSKLDMVAVVVNRFTTDTASMKHFIKTRNLEATKNFYFVTGSVPSLESVWNSYGISVSQKKTDKMSAHMNFVFIIDPTGHLRWVISDEPPANWAGQHSASYELIRLLHKSGLK
;
A
#
# COMPACT_ATOMS: atom_id res chain seq x y z
N MET A 1 8.09 -5.04 -16.63
CA MET A 1 6.89 -4.89 -15.79
C MET A 1 6.70 -6.22 -15.10
N HIS A 2 7.09 -6.34 -13.83
CA HIS A 2 6.80 -7.52 -13.04
C HIS A 2 5.29 -7.55 -12.81
N SER A 3 4.61 -8.59 -13.31
CA SER A 3 3.27 -8.91 -12.88
C SER A 3 3.35 -9.20 -11.37
N PRO A 4 2.53 -8.59 -10.52
CA PRO A 4 2.49 -9.00 -9.13
C PRO A 4 2.05 -10.45 -9.10
N ALA A 5 2.91 -11.34 -8.61
CA ALA A 5 2.64 -12.77 -8.46
C ALA A 5 1.44 -13.05 -7.54
N PHE A 6 0.90 -11.99 -6.92
CA PHE A 6 -0.23 -12.02 -6.00
C PHE A 6 -1.29 -10.98 -6.37
N SER A 7 -2.56 -11.38 -6.42
CA SER A 7 -3.64 -10.42 -6.24
C SER A 7 -3.61 -9.94 -4.80
N TYR A 8 -3.33 -8.67 -4.57
CA TYR A 8 -3.39 -8.04 -3.25
C TYR A 8 -4.76 -8.18 -2.57
N THR A 9 -5.77 -8.59 -3.34
CA THR A 9 -7.14 -8.76 -2.90
C THR A 9 -7.56 -10.24 -2.86
N ASN A 10 -6.67 -11.17 -2.51
CA ASN A 10 -7.02 -12.57 -2.31
C ASN A 10 -8.21 -12.69 -1.35
N PRO A 11 -9.35 -13.28 -1.76
CA PRO A 11 -10.60 -13.28 -0.98
C PRO A 11 -10.46 -13.89 0.41
N PHE A 12 -9.61 -14.89 0.57
CA PHE A 12 -9.36 -15.55 1.86
C PHE A 12 -8.65 -14.59 2.83
N ILE A 13 -7.60 -13.93 2.38
CA ILE A 13 -6.82 -12.97 3.19
C ILE A 13 -7.66 -11.74 3.50
N VAL A 14 -8.43 -11.25 2.52
CA VAL A 14 -9.38 -10.15 2.72
C VAL A 14 -10.42 -10.50 3.77
N SER A 15 -10.93 -11.74 3.78
CA SER A 15 -11.89 -12.20 4.80
C SER A 15 -11.27 -12.20 6.20
N ILE A 16 -10.07 -12.75 6.36
CA ILE A 16 -9.35 -12.75 7.65
C ILE A 16 -9.06 -11.33 8.10
N PHE A 17 -8.60 -10.47 7.21
CA PHE A 17 -8.30 -9.08 7.52
C PHE A 17 -9.54 -8.29 7.95
N LYS A 18 -10.66 -8.43 7.23
CA LYS A 18 -11.94 -7.82 7.61
C LYS A 18 -12.42 -8.32 8.97
N HIS A 19 -12.28 -9.64 9.24
CA HIS A 19 -12.62 -10.21 10.55
C HIS A 19 -11.74 -9.61 11.66
N ALA A 20 -10.43 -9.54 11.45
CA ALA A 20 -9.49 -8.95 12.41
C ALA A 20 -9.80 -7.46 12.67
N LEU A 21 -10.12 -6.69 11.64
CA LEU A 21 -10.56 -5.29 11.79
C LEU A 21 -11.87 -5.19 12.56
N PHE A 22 -12.85 -6.04 12.27
CA PHE A 22 -14.14 -6.05 12.96
C PHE A 22 -13.98 -6.40 14.44
N VAL A 23 -13.24 -7.45 14.75
CA VAL A 23 -12.95 -7.86 16.15
C VAL A 23 -12.20 -6.76 16.89
N SER A 24 -11.18 -6.17 16.27
CA SER A 24 -10.46 -5.05 16.88
C SER A 24 -11.36 -3.83 17.08
N ALA A 25 -12.25 -3.50 16.15
CA ALA A 25 -13.22 -2.42 16.30
C ALA A 25 -14.17 -2.66 17.49
N ILE A 26 -14.69 -3.88 17.66
CA ILE A 26 -15.50 -4.24 18.83
C ILE A 26 -14.70 -4.07 20.11
N PHE A 27 -13.46 -4.57 20.14
CA PHE A 27 -12.58 -4.45 21.30
C PHE A 27 -12.36 -2.98 21.66
N TRP A 28 -12.16 -2.11 20.68
CA TRP A 28 -12.01 -0.67 20.89
C TRP A 28 -13.31 -0.01 21.38
N ILE A 29 -14.47 -0.36 20.80
CA ILE A 29 -15.77 0.16 21.24
C ILE A 29 -16.04 -0.23 22.70
N VAL A 30 -15.82 -1.49 23.05
CA VAL A 30 -15.96 -1.98 24.43
C VAL A 30 -14.95 -1.30 25.35
N GLY A 31 -13.72 -1.16 24.94
CA GLY A 31 -12.68 -0.45 25.66
C GLY A 31 -13.04 1.02 25.95
N ILE A 32 -13.59 1.73 24.93
CA ILE A 32 -14.13 3.09 25.11
C ILE A 32 -15.26 3.08 26.16
N ALA A 33 -16.24 2.20 26.00
CA ALA A 33 -17.38 2.14 26.90
C ALA A 33 -16.94 1.90 28.35
N LEU A 34 -16.03 0.95 28.57
CA LEU A 34 -15.46 0.67 29.90
C LEU A 34 -14.66 1.86 30.44
N ALA A 35 -13.86 2.53 29.60
CA ALA A 35 -13.13 3.73 29.98
C ALA A 35 -14.07 4.89 30.37
N VAL A 36 -15.16 5.09 29.62
CA VAL A 36 -16.21 6.09 29.94
C VAL A 36 -16.85 5.77 31.29
N ILE A 37 -17.23 4.51 31.51
CA ILE A 37 -17.83 4.06 32.77
C ILE A 37 -16.85 4.27 33.94
N ALA A 38 -15.60 3.78 33.81
CA ALA A 38 -14.57 3.93 34.84
C ALA A 38 -14.32 5.42 35.16
N MET A 39 -14.21 6.28 34.12
CA MET A 39 -14.02 7.71 34.30
C MET A 39 -15.23 8.39 34.93
N SER A 40 -16.46 7.97 34.64
CA SER A 40 -17.66 8.53 35.30
C SER A 40 -17.67 8.25 36.79
N PHE A 41 -17.15 7.12 37.26
CA PHE A 41 -16.96 6.81 38.69
C PHE A 41 -15.79 7.56 39.31
N LEU A 42 -14.71 7.79 38.54
CA LEU A 42 -13.48 8.43 39.02
C LEU A 42 -13.60 9.99 39.04
N THR A 43 -14.37 10.57 38.12
CA THR A 43 -14.47 12.05 37.97
C THR A 43 -15.19 12.77 39.12
N LYS A 44 -15.85 12.06 40.01
CA LYS A 44 -16.25 12.65 41.30
C LYS A 44 -15.06 13.11 42.18
N ARG A 45 -13.80 12.73 41.81
CA ARG A 45 -12.59 13.04 42.60
C ARG A 45 -11.40 13.60 41.82
N ILE A 46 -11.40 13.62 40.47
CA ILE A 46 -10.19 13.97 39.73
C ILE A 46 -10.51 14.97 38.61
N SER A 47 -10.16 16.24 38.86
CA SER A 47 -10.09 17.31 37.83
C SER A 47 -8.88 17.09 36.87
N LEU A 48 -8.69 15.87 36.38
CA LEU A 48 -7.51 15.48 35.58
C LEU A 48 -7.43 16.19 34.22
N PHE A 49 -8.50 16.89 33.82
CA PHE A 49 -8.57 17.46 32.47
C PHE A 49 -9.20 18.85 32.42
N ASN A 50 -8.93 19.67 33.45
CA ASN A 50 -9.12 21.10 33.25
C ASN A 50 -8.26 21.55 32.09
N LEU A 51 -8.86 22.27 31.13
CA LEU A 51 -8.12 22.98 30.10
C LEU A 51 -7.04 23.79 30.82
N SER A 52 -5.79 23.34 30.68
CA SER A 52 -4.66 24.09 31.21
C SER A 52 -4.66 25.48 30.57
N GLU A 53 -4.16 26.50 31.27
CA GLU A 53 -3.99 27.85 30.69
C GLU A 53 -3.29 27.80 29.33
N SER A 54 -2.37 26.84 29.14
CA SER A 54 -1.69 26.61 27.88
C SER A 54 -2.63 26.16 26.75
N GLY A 55 -3.69 25.41 27.03
CA GLY A 55 -4.71 25.02 26.06
C GLY A 55 -5.65 26.18 25.70
N LEU A 56 -6.01 27.03 26.69
CA LEU A 56 -6.84 28.22 26.44
C LEU A 56 -6.10 29.27 25.59
N ASN A 57 -4.77 29.31 25.68
CA ASN A 57 -3.92 30.27 24.98
C ASN A 57 -3.22 29.66 23.73
N GLU A 58 -3.72 28.54 23.23
CA GLU A 58 -3.17 27.91 22.03
C GLU A 58 -3.32 28.86 20.82
N PRO A 59 -2.20 29.16 20.07
CA PRO A 59 -2.27 30.00 18.88
C PRO A 59 -3.21 29.40 17.82
N ARG A 60 -3.96 30.23 17.11
CA ARG A 60 -4.89 29.76 16.07
C ARG A 60 -4.23 28.92 14.99
N ALA A 61 -3.09 29.37 14.47
CA ALA A 61 -2.34 28.63 13.47
C ALA A 61 -1.98 27.22 13.95
N ARG A 62 -1.64 27.06 15.26
CA ARG A 62 -1.36 25.76 15.85
C ARG A 62 -2.61 24.89 15.97
N THR A 63 -3.75 25.48 16.35
CA THR A 63 -5.02 24.77 16.36
C THR A 63 -5.40 24.30 14.96
N TYR A 64 -5.28 25.14 13.93
CA TYR A 64 -5.54 24.77 12.55
C TYR A 64 -4.58 23.67 12.08
N LEU A 65 -3.29 23.83 12.32
CA LEU A 65 -2.28 22.84 11.96
C LEU A 65 -2.63 21.46 12.55
N ARG A 66 -2.96 21.44 13.85
CA ARG A 66 -3.33 20.24 14.59
C ARG A 66 -4.61 19.59 14.03
N MET A 67 -5.65 20.38 13.76
CA MET A 67 -6.92 19.88 13.25
C MET A 67 -6.78 19.34 11.83
N ILE A 68 -6.06 20.05 10.96
CA ILE A 68 -5.87 19.61 9.57
C ILE A 68 -5.04 18.34 9.53
N PHE A 69 -3.87 18.30 10.18
CA PHE A 69 -3.04 17.10 10.19
C PHE A 69 -3.67 15.93 10.94
N GLY A 70 -4.52 16.21 11.94
CA GLY A 70 -5.37 15.20 12.55
C GLY A 70 -6.38 14.62 11.56
N PHE A 71 -7.01 15.46 10.73
CA PHE A 71 -7.92 15.00 9.68
C PHE A 71 -7.17 14.22 8.58
N LEU A 72 -5.99 14.67 8.16
CA LEU A 72 -5.17 13.95 7.19
C LEU A 72 -4.81 12.55 7.72
N TRP A 73 -4.33 12.44 8.97
CA TRP A 73 -4.07 11.15 9.62
C TRP A 73 -5.31 10.26 9.74
N LEU A 74 -6.49 10.85 9.97
CA LEU A 74 -7.73 10.09 10.02
C LEU A 74 -8.02 9.40 8.69
N VAL A 75 -7.88 10.13 7.59
CA VAL A 75 -8.08 9.57 6.25
C VAL A 75 -7.00 8.53 5.93
N ASP A 76 -5.73 8.81 6.24
CA ASP A 76 -4.64 7.85 6.06
C ASP A 76 -4.91 6.55 6.82
N GLY A 77 -5.38 6.64 8.08
CA GLY A 77 -5.77 5.48 8.87
C GLY A 77 -6.95 4.70 8.27
N VAL A 78 -7.94 5.40 7.70
CA VAL A 78 -9.06 4.75 6.99
C VAL A 78 -8.58 4.08 5.70
N LEU A 79 -7.64 4.68 4.99
CA LEU A 79 -7.03 4.07 3.80
C LEU A 79 -6.30 2.75 4.12
N GLN A 80 -5.80 2.57 5.35
CA GLN A 80 -5.21 1.29 5.77
C GLN A 80 -6.24 0.14 5.90
N PHE A 81 -7.56 0.43 5.87
CA PHE A 81 -8.61 -0.60 5.87
C PHE A 81 -8.85 -1.22 4.49
N GLN A 82 -8.16 -0.76 3.45
CA GLN A 82 -8.31 -1.31 2.10
C GLN A 82 -7.92 -2.80 2.05
N PRO A 83 -8.70 -3.62 1.32
CA PRO A 83 -8.48 -5.06 1.23
C PRO A 83 -7.08 -5.46 0.76
N ALA A 84 -6.44 -4.61 -0.03
CA ALA A 84 -5.11 -4.84 -0.59
C ALA A 84 -3.95 -4.58 0.39
N MET A 85 -4.19 -3.89 1.52
CA MET A 85 -3.11 -3.44 2.41
C MET A 85 -2.26 -4.55 3.00
N PRO A 86 -2.80 -5.67 3.53
CA PRO A 86 -1.97 -6.69 4.13
C PRO A 86 -0.88 -7.23 3.19
N LEU A 87 -1.23 -7.50 1.93
CA LEU A 87 -0.32 -8.08 0.95
C LEU A 87 0.41 -7.02 0.11
N GLY A 88 -0.26 -5.91 -0.19
CA GLY A 88 0.24 -4.90 -1.12
C GLY A 88 1.20 -3.91 -0.49
N MET A 89 1.16 -3.68 0.82
CA MET A 89 2.02 -2.68 1.47
C MET A 89 3.50 -2.98 1.25
N ALA A 90 3.92 -4.21 1.50
CA ALA A 90 5.33 -4.60 1.37
C ALA A 90 5.79 -4.59 -0.09
N SER A 91 5.13 -5.35 -0.95
CA SER A 91 5.56 -5.59 -2.33
C SER A 91 5.13 -4.49 -3.32
N GLY A 92 3.98 -3.85 -3.09
CA GLY A 92 3.42 -2.83 -3.99
C GLY A 92 3.78 -1.40 -3.61
N VAL A 93 4.15 -1.14 -2.33
CA VAL A 93 4.45 0.21 -1.85
C VAL A 93 5.92 0.34 -1.43
N VAL A 94 6.36 -0.43 -0.43
CA VAL A 94 7.69 -0.23 0.19
C VAL A 94 8.82 -0.75 -0.70
N GLN A 95 8.70 -1.95 -1.25
CA GLN A 95 9.75 -2.57 -2.05
C GLN A 95 10.11 -1.76 -3.31
N PRO A 96 9.16 -1.23 -4.11
CA PRO A 96 9.48 -0.36 -5.23
C PRO A 96 10.19 0.94 -4.81
N MET A 97 9.88 1.46 -3.62
CA MET A 97 10.53 2.66 -3.10
C MET A 97 11.95 2.41 -2.57
N ALA A 98 12.28 1.16 -2.25
CA ALA A 98 13.64 0.76 -1.87
C ALA A 98 14.61 0.79 -3.05
N GLU A 99 14.12 0.62 -4.28
CA GLU A 99 14.95 0.65 -5.47
C GLU A 99 15.67 2.00 -5.61
N GLY A 100 16.98 1.98 -5.87
CA GLY A 100 17.81 3.17 -6.02
C GLY A 100 18.20 3.85 -4.70
N THR A 101 17.75 3.37 -3.54
CA THR A 101 18.18 3.91 -2.25
C THR A 101 19.61 3.48 -1.89
N PRO A 102 20.35 4.23 -1.07
CA PRO A 102 21.67 3.82 -0.57
C PRO A 102 21.61 2.48 0.16
N GLY A 103 22.65 1.65 0.07
CA GLY A 103 22.66 0.28 0.55
C GLY A 103 22.18 0.08 1.99
N TRP A 104 22.55 0.96 2.92
CA TRP A 104 22.09 0.90 4.30
C TRP A 104 20.57 1.11 4.44
N LEU A 105 20.00 2.04 3.66
CA LEU A 105 18.56 2.32 3.67
C LEU A 105 17.80 1.21 2.95
N HIS A 106 18.34 0.74 1.83
CA HIS A 106 17.81 -0.41 1.10
C HIS A 106 17.65 -1.64 2.02
N SER A 107 18.71 -2.02 2.74
CA SER A 107 18.67 -3.15 3.68
C SER A 107 17.63 -2.92 4.77
N LEU A 108 17.60 -1.72 5.38
CA LEU A 108 16.62 -1.40 6.42
C LEU A 108 15.17 -1.50 5.92
N MET A 109 14.91 -1.03 4.69
CA MET A 109 13.58 -1.12 4.07
C MET A 109 13.20 -2.59 3.79
N LEU A 110 14.14 -3.40 3.29
CA LEU A 110 13.89 -4.83 3.04
C LEU A 110 13.69 -5.63 4.33
N ASP A 111 14.38 -5.29 5.42
CA ASP A 111 14.13 -5.87 6.74
C ASP A 111 12.70 -5.55 7.20
N GLY A 112 12.25 -4.32 6.99
CA GLY A 112 10.86 -3.91 7.24
C GLY A 112 9.85 -4.69 6.39
N VAL A 113 10.13 -4.90 5.10
CA VAL A 113 9.35 -5.75 4.20
C VAL A 113 9.29 -7.19 4.72
N GLY A 114 10.43 -7.73 5.17
CA GLY A 114 10.50 -9.07 5.76
C GLY A 114 9.58 -9.22 6.97
N ILE A 115 9.66 -8.27 7.92
CA ILE A 115 8.80 -8.26 9.12
C ILE A 115 7.32 -8.14 8.73
N TRP A 116 6.99 -7.25 7.79
CA TRP A 116 5.62 -7.09 7.30
C TRP A 116 5.07 -8.38 6.71
N ASN A 117 5.86 -9.05 5.87
CA ASN A 117 5.47 -10.29 5.22
C ASN A 117 5.28 -11.46 6.22
N MET A 118 5.96 -11.43 7.38
CA MET A 118 5.73 -12.39 8.45
C MET A 118 4.37 -12.20 9.14
N HIS A 119 3.93 -10.95 9.30
CA HIS A 119 2.73 -10.60 10.08
C HIS A 119 1.82 -9.60 9.35
N PRO A 120 1.41 -9.87 8.10
CA PRO A 120 0.76 -8.87 7.25
C PRO A 120 -0.60 -8.40 7.81
N ILE A 121 -1.39 -9.28 8.42
CA ILE A 121 -2.68 -8.91 9.00
C ILE A 121 -2.50 -8.09 10.28
N ALA A 122 -1.66 -8.59 11.21
CA ALA A 122 -1.43 -7.91 12.48
C ALA A 122 -0.85 -6.51 12.28
N LEU A 123 0.14 -6.37 11.37
CA LEU A 123 0.77 -5.08 11.09
C LEU A 123 -0.16 -4.12 10.35
N ALA A 124 -0.97 -4.59 9.40
CA ALA A 124 -1.94 -3.75 8.72
C ALA A 124 -3.01 -3.22 9.70
N VAL A 125 -3.55 -4.09 10.58
CA VAL A 125 -4.50 -3.68 11.63
C VAL A 125 -3.84 -2.70 12.62
N ALA A 126 -2.62 -3.00 13.07
CA ALA A 126 -1.89 -2.14 14.01
C ALA A 126 -1.58 -0.76 13.40
N THR A 127 -1.15 -0.70 12.13
CA THR A 127 -0.88 0.56 11.42
C THR A 127 -2.14 1.41 11.30
N ALA A 128 -3.27 0.80 10.95
CA ALA A 128 -4.54 1.50 10.83
C ALA A 128 -4.97 2.14 12.15
N TRP A 129 -4.95 1.40 13.25
CA TRP A 129 -5.33 1.93 14.56
C TRP A 129 -4.33 2.93 15.13
N LEU A 130 -3.03 2.76 14.83
CA LEU A 130 -2.01 3.75 15.20
C LEU A 130 -2.29 5.10 14.55
N GLN A 131 -2.56 5.13 13.24
CA GLN A 131 -2.84 6.37 12.51
C GLN A 131 -4.16 7.01 12.96
N ILE A 132 -5.22 6.23 13.16
CA ILE A 132 -6.48 6.71 13.73
C ILE A 132 -6.26 7.25 15.14
N GLY A 133 -5.48 6.56 15.97
CA GLY A 133 -5.14 7.01 17.32
C GLY A 133 -4.40 8.35 17.31
N ILE A 134 -3.42 8.53 16.45
CA ILE A 134 -2.70 9.81 16.24
C ILE A 134 -3.69 10.90 15.81
N ALA A 135 -4.56 10.59 14.83
CA ALA A 135 -5.58 11.51 14.33
C ALA A 135 -6.47 12.03 15.45
N VAL A 136 -7.05 11.10 16.22
CA VAL A 136 -7.94 11.45 17.34
C VAL A 136 -7.20 12.26 18.41
N LEU A 137 -5.97 11.85 18.76
CA LEU A 137 -5.16 12.64 19.71
C LEU A 137 -4.91 14.06 19.22
N LEU A 138 -4.54 14.24 17.95
CA LEU A 138 -4.32 15.58 17.38
C LEU A 138 -5.59 16.41 17.39
N ILE A 139 -6.75 15.84 17.09
CA ILE A 139 -8.03 16.57 17.02
C ILE A 139 -8.54 16.96 18.41
N VAL A 140 -8.56 16.02 19.37
CA VAL A 140 -9.27 16.23 20.64
C VAL A 140 -8.39 16.75 21.77
N SER A 141 -7.06 16.57 21.70
CA SER A 141 -6.17 16.97 22.78
C SER A 141 -5.88 18.47 22.80
N ASN A 142 -5.46 18.97 23.95
CA ASN A 142 -5.03 20.35 24.15
C ASN A 142 -3.85 20.43 25.13
N GLY A 143 -3.26 21.62 25.26
CA GLY A 143 -2.18 21.89 26.19
C GLY A 143 -0.98 20.96 26.04
N LYS A 144 -0.55 20.31 27.13
CA LYS A 144 0.61 19.41 27.13
C LYS A 144 0.35 18.14 26.31
N VAL A 145 -0.87 17.60 26.39
CA VAL A 145 -1.23 16.36 25.67
C VAL A 145 -1.13 16.57 24.15
N SER A 146 -1.57 17.73 23.63
CA SER A 146 -1.44 18.05 22.21
C SER A 146 0.03 18.14 21.75
N ARG A 147 0.94 18.52 22.65
CA ARG A 147 2.38 18.54 22.34
C ARG A 147 2.95 17.12 22.21
N TYR A 148 2.57 16.21 23.10
CA TYR A 148 2.92 14.80 22.98
C TYR A 148 2.33 14.18 21.71
N ALA A 149 1.06 14.49 21.41
CA ALA A 149 0.42 14.07 20.17
C ALA A 149 1.21 14.52 18.92
N GLY A 150 1.68 15.78 18.91
CA GLY A 150 2.55 16.29 17.85
C GLY A 150 3.87 15.53 17.75
N GLY A 151 4.53 15.26 18.88
CA GLY A 151 5.75 14.48 18.94
C GLY A 151 5.58 13.05 18.38
N ILE A 152 4.52 12.36 18.80
CA ILE A 152 4.18 11.01 18.31
C ILE A 152 3.88 11.04 16.81
N SER A 153 3.07 12.01 16.36
CA SER A 153 2.78 12.21 14.93
C SER A 153 4.05 12.41 14.10
N GLY A 154 4.94 13.30 14.57
CA GLY A 154 6.19 13.57 13.89
C GLY A 154 7.14 12.37 13.86
N ALA A 155 7.24 11.62 14.95
CA ALA A 155 8.08 10.43 15.04
C ALA A 155 7.58 9.31 14.11
N TRP A 156 6.28 9.03 14.14
CA TRP A 156 5.68 8.03 13.24
C TRP A 156 5.81 8.42 11.77
N ALA A 157 5.51 9.69 11.44
CA ALA A 157 5.68 10.21 10.09
C ALA A 157 7.14 10.13 9.62
N GLY A 158 8.10 10.41 10.51
CA GLY A 158 9.53 10.28 10.20
C GLY A 158 9.96 8.85 9.90
N LEU A 159 9.43 7.88 10.63
CA LEU A 159 9.66 6.47 10.39
C LEU A 159 9.09 6.03 9.02
N ILE A 160 7.85 6.44 8.70
CA ILE A 160 7.27 6.18 7.37
C ILE A 160 8.08 6.89 6.29
N TRP A 161 8.47 8.15 6.50
CA TRP A 161 9.24 8.91 5.52
C TRP A 161 10.55 8.22 5.16
N LEU A 162 11.27 7.74 6.17
CA LEU A 162 12.57 7.10 5.99
C LEU A 162 12.43 5.69 5.43
N ILE A 163 11.67 4.83 6.12
CA ILE A 163 11.61 3.38 5.85
C ILE A 163 10.50 3.05 4.85
N GLY A 164 9.31 3.64 5.00
CA GLY A 164 8.17 3.35 4.11
C GLY A 164 8.34 3.95 2.72
N ASN A 165 8.87 5.18 2.65
CA ASN A 165 8.94 5.97 1.42
C ASN A 165 10.36 6.23 0.91
N GLY A 166 11.38 5.54 1.42
CA GLY A 166 12.77 5.68 0.96
C GLY A 166 13.26 7.14 0.96
N ALA A 167 13.09 7.85 2.10
CA ALA A 167 13.32 9.28 2.24
C ALA A 167 12.49 10.11 1.22
N GLY A 168 11.20 9.77 1.09
CA GLY A 168 10.26 10.48 0.23
C GLY A 168 10.56 10.38 -1.27
N GLY A 169 11.13 9.26 -1.71
CA GLY A 169 11.48 9.03 -3.10
C GLY A 169 12.66 9.87 -3.61
N SER A 170 13.46 10.43 -2.70
CA SER A 170 14.58 11.35 -3.07
C SER A 170 15.63 10.68 -3.94
N PHE A 171 15.79 9.38 -3.86
CA PHE A 171 16.77 8.58 -4.60
C PHE A 171 16.23 8.01 -5.91
N GLN A 172 14.94 8.15 -6.18
CA GLN A 172 14.34 7.69 -7.44
C GLN A 172 14.84 8.55 -8.62
N SER A 173 15.07 7.91 -9.75
CA SER A 173 15.52 8.60 -10.98
C SER A 173 14.49 9.60 -11.51
N THR A 174 13.21 9.40 -11.18
CA THR A 174 12.07 10.23 -11.60
C THR A 174 11.61 11.22 -10.53
N SER A 175 12.40 11.43 -9.45
CA SER A 175 12.01 12.34 -8.36
C SER A 175 11.65 13.73 -8.86
N SER A 176 10.41 14.14 -8.66
CA SER A 176 9.87 15.45 -9.00
C SER A 176 8.81 15.84 -7.98
N ILE A 177 8.61 17.14 -7.78
CA ILE A 177 7.57 17.64 -6.86
C ILE A 177 6.17 17.22 -7.33
N LEU A 178 5.96 17.11 -8.64
CA LEU A 178 4.70 16.65 -9.22
C LEU A 178 4.50 15.14 -9.06
N PHE A 179 5.57 14.37 -8.84
CA PHE A 179 5.53 12.93 -8.61
C PHE A 179 5.59 12.55 -7.12
N GLY A 180 5.38 13.52 -6.24
CA GLY A 180 5.25 13.26 -4.82
C GLY A 180 6.50 13.55 -3.98
N TRP A 181 7.65 13.94 -4.60
CA TRP A 181 8.80 14.38 -3.83
C TRP A 181 8.45 15.63 -3.00
N PRO A 182 8.92 15.78 -1.78
CA PRO A 182 9.81 14.94 -0.96
C PRO A 182 9.08 13.91 -0.07
N GLY A 183 7.91 13.46 -0.45
CA GLY A 183 7.04 12.55 0.29
C GLY A 183 6.07 13.29 1.21
N ALA A 184 4.82 12.78 1.27
CA ALA A 184 3.76 13.37 2.08
C ALA A 184 4.16 13.48 3.55
N THR A 185 4.72 12.41 4.08
CA THR A 185 5.02 12.25 5.51
C THR A 185 6.09 13.21 6.03
N LEU A 186 6.96 13.79 5.17
CA LEU A 186 7.86 14.87 5.59
C LEU A 186 7.10 16.08 6.12
N PHE A 187 5.97 16.43 5.52
CA PHE A 187 5.14 17.56 5.97
C PHE A 187 4.44 17.26 7.29
N TYR A 188 4.11 15.97 7.55
CA TYR A 188 3.61 15.52 8.85
C TYR A 188 4.71 15.59 9.93
N VAL A 189 5.98 15.29 9.59
CA VAL A 189 7.12 15.50 10.49
C VAL A 189 7.22 16.98 10.87
N ILE A 190 7.22 17.88 9.88
CA ILE A 190 7.33 19.32 10.11
C ILE A 190 6.16 19.82 10.97
N ALA A 191 4.94 19.42 10.65
CA ALA A 191 3.74 19.77 11.41
C ALA A 191 3.82 19.22 12.83
N GLY A 192 4.22 17.96 13.01
CA GLY A 192 4.38 17.29 14.30
C GLY A 192 5.38 18.01 15.21
N VAL A 193 6.53 18.41 14.66
CA VAL A 193 7.54 19.21 15.38
C VAL A 193 6.94 20.53 15.86
N TRP A 194 6.26 21.26 14.99
CA TRP A 194 5.63 22.53 15.37
C TRP A 194 4.49 22.38 16.37
N ILE A 195 3.73 21.30 16.32
CA ILE A 195 2.71 21.00 17.32
C ILE A 195 3.37 20.60 18.66
N ALA A 196 4.54 19.99 18.67
CA ALA A 196 5.23 19.53 19.86
C ALA A 196 5.89 20.68 20.67
N VAL A 197 6.28 21.78 20.04
CA VAL A 197 6.93 22.91 20.73
C VAL A 197 5.96 23.70 21.63
N SER A 198 6.48 24.55 22.53
CA SER A 198 5.66 25.42 23.38
C SER A 198 4.91 26.47 22.54
N ASN A 199 3.80 27.02 23.11
CA ASN A 199 3.04 28.08 22.45
C ASN A 199 3.91 29.33 22.16
N GLU A 200 4.87 29.62 22.99
CA GLU A 200 5.79 30.74 22.81
C GLU A 200 6.73 30.51 21.64
N HIS A 201 7.40 29.36 21.59
CA HIS A 201 8.27 28.99 20.47
C HIS A 201 7.49 28.91 19.14
N PHE A 202 6.24 28.39 19.21
CA PHE A 202 5.37 28.36 18.05
C PHE A 202 5.08 29.77 17.51
N LYS A 203 4.66 30.71 18.36
CA LYS A 203 4.36 32.09 17.97
C LYS A 203 5.58 32.81 17.37
N ASN A 204 6.76 32.57 17.95
CA ASN A 204 7.98 33.28 17.55
C ASN A 204 8.64 32.72 16.29
N GLY A 205 8.29 31.48 15.87
CA GLY A 205 9.03 30.80 14.82
C GLY A 205 8.23 30.17 13.71
N PHE A 206 6.99 29.72 13.96
CA PHE A 206 6.25 28.87 13.06
C PHE A 206 6.13 29.44 11.63
N SER A 207 5.46 30.58 11.46
CA SER A 207 5.25 31.15 10.12
C SER A 207 6.58 31.42 9.41
N LYS A 208 7.51 32.04 10.11
CA LYS A 208 8.83 32.41 9.54
C LYS A 208 9.60 31.18 9.03
N TRP A 209 9.78 30.18 9.88
CA TRP A 209 10.62 29.04 9.54
C TRP A 209 9.92 28.06 8.61
N THR A 210 8.61 27.87 8.77
CA THR A 210 7.83 27.03 7.85
C THR A 210 7.85 27.58 6.43
N LEU A 211 7.58 28.88 6.25
CA LEU A 211 7.63 29.51 4.91
C LEU A 211 9.02 29.43 4.29
N ARG A 212 10.10 29.58 5.09
CA ARG A 212 11.46 29.41 4.61
C ARG A 212 11.79 27.97 4.23
N THR A 213 11.37 26.99 5.03
CA THR A 213 11.55 25.57 4.69
C THR A 213 10.84 25.22 3.40
N LEU A 214 9.59 25.66 3.24
CA LEU A 214 8.82 25.44 2.02
C LEU A 214 9.43 26.16 0.81
N SER A 215 9.99 27.35 1.01
CA SER A 215 10.76 28.07 -0.02
C SER A 215 11.99 27.27 -0.48
N VAL A 216 12.74 26.71 0.46
CA VAL A 216 13.91 25.86 0.15
C VAL A 216 13.47 24.60 -0.60
N LEU A 217 12.39 23.94 -0.16
CA LEU A 217 11.85 22.76 -0.85
C LEU A 217 11.38 23.10 -2.27
N ALA A 218 10.70 24.23 -2.46
CA ALA A 218 10.32 24.69 -3.80
C ALA A 218 11.54 24.99 -4.67
N GLY A 219 12.60 25.62 -4.10
CA GLY A 219 13.88 25.85 -4.78
C GLY A 219 14.59 24.54 -5.16
N LEU A 220 14.61 23.55 -4.27
CA LEU A 220 15.12 22.21 -4.60
C LEU A 220 14.24 21.54 -5.69
N GLY A 221 12.92 21.75 -5.66
CA GLY A 221 12.02 21.34 -6.73
C GLY A 221 12.39 21.94 -8.09
N VAL A 222 12.81 23.21 -8.13
CA VAL A 222 13.37 23.84 -9.35
C VAL A 222 14.63 23.09 -9.82
N VAL A 223 15.56 22.80 -8.90
CA VAL A 223 16.79 22.07 -9.24
C VAL A 223 16.48 20.70 -9.83
N LEU A 224 15.56 19.95 -9.18
CA LEU A 224 15.13 18.64 -9.68
C LEU A 224 14.51 18.74 -11.08
N GLN A 225 13.70 19.78 -11.31
CA GLN A 225 13.01 19.96 -12.57
C GLN A 225 13.93 20.39 -13.73
N ILE A 226 15.08 21.01 -13.41
CA ILE A 226 16.10 21.37 -14.40
C ILE A 226 16.88 20.13 -14.87
N LEU A 227 17.02 19.11 -14.04
CA LEU A 227 17.81 17.92 -14.38
C LEU A 227 17.16 17.15 -15.56
N PRO A 228 17.97 16.75 -16.58
CA PRO A 228 17.44 16.12 -17.80
C PRO A 228 16.58 14.87 -17.56
N ASN A 229 16.95 14.06 -16.58
CA ASN A 229 16.28 12.79 -16.28
C ASN A 229 15.07 12.93 -15.34
N ARG A 230 14.85 14.11 -14.75
CA ARG A 230 13.78 14.38 -13.76
C ARG A 230 12.77 15.42 -14.23
N GLY A 231 13.16 16.31 -15.14
CA GLY A 231 12.28 17.28 -15.77
C GLY A 231 11.48 16.69 -16.92
N PHE A 232 10.40 17.38 -17.31
CA PHE A 232 9.52 16.99 -18.41
C PHE A 232 10.00 17.56 -19.75
N TRP A 233 11.30 17.33 -20.07
CA TRP A 233 11.95 17.94 -21.23
C TRP A 233 11.56 17.34 -22.56
N TYR A 234 11.17 16.08 -22.59
CA TYR A 234 10.80 15.35 -23.81
C TYR A 234 9.34 15.61 -24.18
N GLY A 235 9.03 15.51 -25.47
CA GLY A 235 7.67 15.61 -25.99
C GLY A 235 7.03 14.24 -26.27
N GLY A 236 5.74 14.25 -26.56
CA GLY A 236 4.99 13.07 -26.96
C GLY A 236 4.97 11.99 -25.87
N ASN A 237 5.02 10.74 -26.32
CA ASN A 237 4.98 9.57 -25.43
C ASN A 237 6.28 9.36 -24.60
N GLU A 238 7.36 10.08 -24.90
CA GLU A 238 8.58 10.03 -24.11
C GLU A 238 8.53 10.93 -22.87
N ASN A 239 7.53 11.81 -22.79
CA ASN A 239 7.32 12.68 -21.64
C ASN A 239 6.94 11.86 -20.39
N ALA A 240 7.69 12.05 -19.30
CA ALA A 240 7.50 11.30 -18.05
C ALA A 240 6.11 11.53 -17.42
N LEU A 241 5.58 12.77 -17.48
CA LEU A 241 4.25 13.09 -16.96
C LEU A 241 3.16 12.47 -17.82
N THR A 242 3.33 12.47 -19.15
CA THR A 242 2.40 11.79 -20.09
C THR A 242 2.33 10.30 -19.78
N LYS A 243 3.49 9.63 -19.63
CA LYS A 243 3.55 8.19 -19.27
C LYS A 243 2.84 7.91 -17.94
N MET A 244 3.12 8.74 -16.93
CA MET A 244 2.53 8.56 -15.59
C MET A 244 1.01 8.75 -15.61
N THR A 245 0.51 9.80 -16.24
CA THR A 245 -0.94 10.03 -16.33
C THR A 245 -1.65 8.97 -17.16
N GLN A 246 -1.02 8.39 -18.19
CA GLN A 246 -1.55 7.25 -18.91
C GLN A 246 -1.71 6.00 -18.00
N VAL A 247 -0.74 5.73 -17.13
CA VAL A 247 -0.85 4.63 -16.15
C VAL A 247 -1.97 4.92 -15.13
N MET A 248 -2.04 6.13 -14.60
CA MET A 248 -3.07 6.55 -13.66
C MET A 248 -4.48 6.36 -14.23
N THR A 249 -4.71 6.77 -15.47
CA THR A 249 -6.02 6.67 -16.11
C THR A 249 -6.45 5.23 -16.47
N GLN A 250 -5.57 4.25 -16.31
CA GLN A 250 -5.91 2.83 -16.44
C GLN A 250 -6.56 2.26 -15.17
N SER A 251 -6.44 2.92 -14.03
CA SER A 251 -7.12 2.55 -12.79
C SER A 251 -8.58 2.99 -12.79
N SER A 252 -9.42 2.32 -11.97
CA SER A 252 -10.82 2.72 -11.79
C SER A 252 -10.88 4.00 -10.98
N GLN A 253 -11.09 5.13 -11.64
CA GLN A 253 -11.20 6.44 -11.00
C GLN A 253 -12.38 7.24 -11.57
N PRO A 254 -12.89 8.25 -10.84
CA PRO A 254 -13.94 9.10 -11.34
C PRO A 254 -13.57 9.80 -12.66
N HIS A 255 -14.53 9.88 -13.56
CA HIS A 255 -14.35 10.49 -14.88
C HIS A 255 -13.67 11.88 -14.84
N LEU A 256 -14.01 12.69 -13.85
CA LEU A 256 -13.44 14.02 -13.68
C LEU A 256 -11.94 13.99 -13.40
N VAL A 257 -11.49 13.10 -12.50
CA VAL A 257 -10.08 12.93 -12.15
C VAL A 257 -9.29 12.42 -13.35
N ALA A 258 -9.80 11.37 -14.00
CA ALA A 258 -9.21 10.82 -15.22
C ALA A 258 -9.11 11.87 -16.35
N TRP A 259 -10.11 12.73 -16.48
CA TRP A 259 -10.11 13.81 -17.46
C TRP A 259 -9.00 14.82 -17.19
N PHE A 260 -8.84 15.29 -15.94
CA PHE A 260 -7.76 16.22 -15.57
C PHE A 260 -6.39 15.60 -15.77
N ALA A 261 -6.17 14.37 -15.31
CA ALA A 261 -4.91 13.64 -15.49
C ALA A 261 -4.59 13.47 -16.99
N THR A 262 -5.57 13.08 -17.80
CA THR A 262 -5.40 12.97 -19.26
C THR A 262 -5.03 14.32 -19.90
N LYS A 263 -5.72 15.41 -19.54
CA LYS A 263 -5.47 16.74 -20.12
C LYS A 263 -4.09 17.27 -19.76
N ILE A 264 -3.66 17.12 -18.51
CA ILE A 264 -2.31 17.57 -18.10
C ILE A 264 -1.21 16.72 -18.76
N GLY A 265 -1.43 15.41 -18.91
CA GLY A 265 -0.51 14.52 -19.62
C GLY A 265 -0.37 14.90 -21.10
N ILE A 266 -1.49 15.15 -21.80
CA ILE A 266 -1.49 15.63 -23.20
C ILE A 266 -0.78 16.98 -23.29
N LEU A 267 -1.11 17.93 -22.41
CA LEU A 267 -0.50 19.26 -22.42
C LEU A 267 1.02 19.16 -22.21
N SER A 268 1.47 18.37 -21.26
CA SER A 268 2.91 18.13 -21.01
C SER A 268 3.58 17.48 -22.22
N GLY A 269 2.95 16.48 -22.85
CA GLY A 269 3.48 15.82 -24.04
C GLY A 269 3.55 16.73 -25.26
N THR A 270 2.55 17.58 -25.46
CA THR A 270 2.53 18.51 -26.62
C THR A 270 3.50 19.67 -26.46
N MET A 271 3.62 20.22 -25.26
CA MET A 271 4.53 21.34 -24.97
C MET A 271 5.97 20.89 -24.67
N GLY A 272 6.18 19.65 -24.22
CA GLY A 272 7.49 19.13 -23.84
C GLY A 272 8.24 20.07 -22.90
N GLY A 273 9.45 20.49 -23.28
CA GLY A 273 10.28 21.41 -22.49
C GLY A 273 9.61 22.75 -22.14
N GLY A 274 8.67 23.22 -22.95
CA GLY A 274 7.87 24.42 -22.64
C GLY A 274 7.02 24.26 -21.38
N PHE A 275 6.36 23.10 -21.22
CA PHE A 275 5.63 22.78 -20.00
C PHE A 275 6.56 22.73 -18.79
N ASN A 276 7.70 22.09 -18.96
CA ASN A 276 8.72 21.99 -17.90
C ASN A 276 9.21 23.36 -17.42
N ILE A 277 9.42 24.31 -18.36
CA ILE A 277 9.78 25.70 -18.03
C ILE A 277 8.69 26.38 -17.21
N LEU A 278 7.41 26.18 -17.53
CA LEU A 278 6.30 26.73 -16.74
C LEU A 278 6.32 26.22 -15.29
N ILE A 279 6.60 24.94 -15.08
CA ILE A 279 6.74 24.36 -13.72
C ILE A 279 7.94 24.97 -12.99
N ILE A 280 9.08 25.12 -13.66
CA ILE A 280 10.29 25.77 -13.10
C ILE A 280 9.98 27.19 -12.68
N LEU A 281 9.31 27.97 -13.54
CA LEU A 281 8.93 29.36 -13.25
C LEU A 281 7.95 29.44 -12.08
N TRP A 282 6.90 28.60 -12.05
CA TRP A 282 5.96 28.54 -10.93
C TRP A 282 6.67 28.26 -9.61
N LEU A 283 7.51 27.21 -9.56
CA LEU A 283 8.27 26.85 -8.37
C LEU A 283 9.24 27.95 -7.95
N GLY A 284 9.96 28.57 -8.90
CA GLY A 284 10.90 29.66 -8.65
C GLY A 284 10.24 30.91 -8.08
N ILE A 285 9.10 31.32 -8.67
CA ILE A 285 8.30 32.44 -8.18
C ILE A 285 7.78 32.15 -6.78
N CYS A 286 7.26 30.94 -6.55
CA CYS A 286 6.80 30.51 -5.24
C CYS A 286 7.96 30.48 -4.22
N ALA A 287 9.12 29.93 -4.58
CA ALA A 287 10.30 29.90 -3.71
C ALA A 287 10.73 31.30 -3.27
N TYR A 288 10.88 32.21 -4.22
CA TYR A 288 11.20 33.61 -3.92
C TYR A 288 10.11 34.30 -3.09
N GLY A 289 8.86 34.10 -3.48
CA GLY A 289 7.71 34.69 -2.80
C GLY A 289 7.57 34.22 -1.35
N LEU A 290 7.65 32.90 -1.09
CA LEU A 290 7.55 32.29 0.24
C LEU A 290 8.73 32.75 1.15
N TRP A 291 9.96 32.87 0.61
CA TRP A 291 11.11 33.38 1.36
C TRP A 291 10.88 34.79 1.93
N ASN A 292 10.25 35.63 1.13
CA ASN A 292 9.97 37.03 1.46
C ASN A 292 8.61 37.23 2.15
N ALA A 293 7.69 36.26 2.07
CA ALA A 293 6.30 36.39 2.51
C ALA A 293 6.19 36.84 3.99
N TYR A 294 6.97 36.26 4.88
CA TYR A 294 6.96 36.64 6.29
C TYR A 294 7.44 38.07 6.51
N LYS A 295 8.62 38.45 5.95
CA LYS A 295 9.23 39.78 6.12
C LYS A 295 8.38 40.90 5.53
N LYS A 296 7.75 40.64 4.37
CA LYS A 296 6.96 41.64 3.62
C LYS A 296 5.46 41.52 3.87
N SER A 297 5.04 40.58 4.73
CA SER A 297 3.62 40.26 4.98
C SER A 297 2.83 39.95 3.69
N TRP A 298 3.50 39.36 2.70
CA TRP A 298 2.86 39.00 1.44
C TRP A 298 2.03 37.73 1.60
N GLN A 299 0.76 37.79 1.23
CA GLN A 299 -0.13 36.62 1.24
C GLN A 299 -0.21 35.94 -0.14
N TRP A 300 0.03 36.66 -1.23
CA TRP A 300 -0.11 36.13 -2.57
C TRP A 300 0.79 34.89 -2.87
N PRO A 301 2.05 34.81 -2.39
CA PRO A 301 2.87 33.63 -2.69
C PRO A 301 2.34 32.38 -2.01
N VAL A 302 1.79 32.55 -0.78
CA VAL A 302 1.17 31.46 -0.02
C VAL A 302 -0.03 30.92 -0.82
N TRP A 303 -0.91 31.81 -1.28
CA TRP A 303 -2.06 31.39 -2.08
C TRP A 303 -1.67 30.81 -3.44
N ALA A 304 -0.69 31.40 -4.14
CA ALA A 304 -0.19 30.86 -5.40
C ALA A 304 0.37 29.42 -5.24
N PHE A 305 1.07 29.19 -4.13
CA PHE A 305 1.62 27.86 -3.83
C PHE A 305 0.52 26.87 -3.41
N VAL A 306 -0.43 27.28 -2.56
CA VAL A 306 -1.56 26.44 -2.13
C VAL A 306 -2.45 26.05 -3.31
N VAL A 307 -2.86 27.03 -4.13
CA VAL A 307 -3.74 26.77 -5.28
C VAL A 307 -3.04 25.89 -6.33
N GLY A 308 -1.77 26.17 -6.64
CA GLY A 308 -0.98 25.35 -7.54
C GLY A 308 -0.78 23.92 -7.00
N SER A 309 -0.53 23.77 -5.71
CA SER A 309 -0.40 22.44 -5.08
C SER A 309 -1.70 21.63 -5.16
N ILE A 310 -2.86 22.24 -4.88
CA ILE A 310 -4.15 21.57 -5.00
C ILE A 310 -4.44 21.20 -6.46
N PHE A 311 -4.14 22.11 -7.40
CA PHE A 311 -4.31 21.85 -8.83
C PHE A 311 -3.48 20.65 -9.30
N PHE A 312 -2.19 20.62 -8.97
CA PHE A 312 -1.31 19.51 -9.36
C PHE A 312 -1.58 18.23 -8.59
N TRP A 313 -2.04 18.32 -7.35
CA TRP A 313 -2.50 17.14 -6.62
C TRP A 313 -3.63 16.44 -7.37
N PHE A 314 -4.60 17.21 -7.87
CA PHE A 314 -5.73 16.66 -8.57
C PHE A 314 -5.39 16.18 -9.99
N SER A 315 -4.46 16.84 -10.69
CA SER A 315 -4.16 16.58 -12.10
C SER A 315 -2.91 15.72 -12.34
N ALA A 316 -1.91 15.77 -11.47
CA ALA A 316 -0.64 15.07 -11.64
C ALA A 316 -0.37 14.00 -10.56
N GLN A 317 -0.98 14.12 -9.37
CA GLN A 317 -0.89 13.11 -8.31
C GLN A 317 -2.17 12.26 -8.17
N ASP A 318 -3.14 12.44 -9.06
CA ASP A 318 -4.31 11.58 -9.26
C ASP A 318 -5.25 11.44 -8.05
N ALA A 319 -5.28 12.46 -7.16
CA ALA A 319 -6.11 12.39 -5.96
C ALA A 319 -6.20 10.94 -5.43
N PRO A 320 -5.17 10.37 -4.82
CA PRO A 320 -4.75 8.94 -4.79
C PRO A 320 -5.75 7.94 -4.20
N PHE A 321 -6.95 8.34 -3.84
CA PHE A 321 -7.95 7.50 -3.16
C PHE A 321 -8.57 6.40 -4.03
N TRP A 322 -8.37 6.46 -5.34
CA TRP A 322 -9.02 5.59 -6.31
C TRP A 322 -8.17 4.38 -6.70
N GLY A 323 -6.89 4.39 -6.34
CA GLY A 323 -6.00 3.24 -6.51
C GLY A 323 -6.16 2.23 -5.38
N GLY A 324 -6.04 0.94 -5.66
CA GLY A 324 -6.22 -0.13 -4.67
C GLY A 324 -5.19 -0.21 -3.54
N LEU A 325 -4.19 0.69 -3.51
CA LEU A 325 -3.09 0.77 -2.53
C LEU A 325 -2.76 2.21 -2.13
N ALA A 326 -3.74 3.11 -2.11
CA ALA A 326 -3.54 4.45 -1.60
C ALA A 326 -3.22 4.42 -0.10
N THR A 327 -2.12 5.03 0.32
CA THR A 327 -1.65 5.04 1.72
C THR A 327 -1.82 6.39 2.40
N ASP A 328 -1.83 7.47 1.63
CA ASP A 328 -1.87 8.84 2.09
C ASP A 328 -2.36 9.82 1.00
N TRP A 329 -2.39 11.10 1.34
CA TRP A 329 -2.84 12.20 0.46
C TRP A 329 -1.86 12.59 -0.65
N ASN A 330 -0.75 11.90 -0.83
CA ASN A 330 0.40 12.40 -1.58
C ASN A 330 0.93 13.76 -1.05
N SER A 331 2.08 14.21 -1.55
CA SER A 331 2.83 15.30 -0.93
C SER A 331 2.16 16.68 -1.03
N LEU A 332 1.41 16.94 -2.11
CA LEU A 332 0.95 18.30 -2.41
C LEU A 332 -0.16 18.80 -1.48
N ILE A 333 -1.02 17.93 -0.95
CA ILE A 333 -2.06 18.32 0.03
C ILE A 333 -1.48 18.67 1.38
N PRO A 334 -0.69 17.82 2.07
CA PRO A 334 -0.10 18.22 3.34
C PRO A 334 0.87 19.41 3.19
N MET A 335 1.53 19.56 2.05
CA MET A 335 2.34 20.74 1.73
C MET A 335 1.48 22.00 1.63
N ALA A 336 0.35 21.96 0.92
CA ALA A 336 -0.60 23.07 0.83
C ALA A 336 -1.18 23.44 2.20
N ALA A 337 -1.56 22.43 2.99
CA ALA A 337 -2.11 22.61 4.34
C ALA A 337 -1.11 23.30 5.28
N LEU A 338 0.15 22.86 5.26
CA LEU A 338 1.23 23.46 6.05
C LEU A 338 1.51 24.90 5.61
N THR A 339 1.51 25.15 4.30
CA THR A 339 1.71 26.49 3.72
C THR A 339 0.59 27.44 4.14
N TRP A 340 -0.66 26.98 4.06
CA TRP A 340 -1.82 27.77 4.45
C TRP A 340 -1.82 28.08 5.97
N ALA A 341 -1.51 27.10 6.82
CA ALA A 341 -1.43 27.28 8.26
C ALA A 341 -0.35 28.30 8.66
N ALA A 342 0.69 28.45 7.85
CA ALA A 342 1.78 29.40 8.09
C ALA A 342 1.46 30.84 7.65
N LEU A 343 0.22 31.16 7.24
CA LEU A 343 -0.22 32.53 6.97
C LEU A 343 -0.05 33.41 8.23
N SER A 344 0.73 34.48 8.11
CA SER A 344 1.06 35.39 9.21
C SER A 344 -0.17 36.06 9.85
N LYS A 345 -1.28 36.18 9.10
CA LYS A 345 -2.53 36.74 9.65
C LYS A 345 -3.07 35.98 10.86
N PHE A 346 -2.77 34.68 10.98
CA PHE A 346 -3.26 33.87 12.10
C PHE A 346 -2.51 34.11 13.41
N GLU A 347 -1.34 34.76 13.37
CA GLU A 347 -0.53 35.06 14.56
C GLU A 347 -1.23 36.06 15.47
N ASN A 348 -2.00 37.01 14.90
CA ASN A 348 -2.64 38.12 15.65
C ASN A 348 -4.10 37.84 16.03
N GLU A 349 -4.63 36.67 15.68
CA GLU A 349 -6.00 36.34 15.99
C GLU A 349 -6.17 35.66 17.36
N PRO A 350 -7.25 35.97 18.13
CA PRO A 350 -7.44 35.38 19.45
C PRO A 350 -7.65 33.87 19.40
N PRO A 351 -7.21 33.10 20.42
CA PRO A 351 -7.34 31.65 20.48
C PRO A 351 -8.78 31.17 20.29
N LEU A 352 -8.97 30.11 19.47
CA LEU A 352 -10.29 29.53 19.19
C LEU A 352 -10.97 28.98 20.45
N ALA A 353 -10.19 28.42 21.39
CA ALA A 353 -10.70 27.84 22.62
C ALA A 353 -11.45 28.84 23.50
N LYS A 354 -11.14 30.14 23.41
CA LYS A 354 -11.84 31.20 24.15
C LYS A 354 -13.27 31.47 23.64
N ARG A 355 -13.60 31.01 22.44
CA ARG A 355 -14.93 31.18 21.81
C ARG A 355 -15.91 30.05 22.13
N LEU A 356 -15.44 28.92 22.67
CA LEU A 356 -16.26 27.74 22.93
C LEU A 356 -16.87 27.79 24.36
N PRO A 357 -18.15 27.38 24.54
CA PRO A 357 -18.78 27.25 25.86
C PRO A 357 -17.99 26.33 26.79
N LYS A 358 -17.97 26.64 28.08
CA LYS A 358 -17.14 25.96 29.10
C LYS A 358 -17.49 24.47 29.23
N GLU A 359 -18.78 24.12 29.03
CA GLU A 359 -19.31 22.78 29.15
C GLU A 359 -18.88 21.87 28.00
N MET A 360 -18.69 22.39 26.78
CA MET A 360 -18.23 21.60 25.62
C MET A 360 -16.74 21.19 25.67
N ARG A 361 -15.98 21.77 26.62
CA ARG A 361 -14.51 21.63 26.65
C ARG A 361 -14.00 20.42 27.42
N ASN A 362 -14.78 19.89 28.39
CA ASN A 362 -14.15 19.12 29.47
C ASN A 362 -14.44 17.62 29.56
N LEU A 363 -15.53 17.09 29.03
CA LEU A 363 -15.91 15.70 29.33
C LEU A 363 -15.54 14.69 28.22
N SER A 364 -15.76 15.03 26.96
CA SER A 364 -15.57 14.09 25.85
C SER A 364 -14.10 13.94 25.43
N GLY A 365 -13.31 15.01 25.54
CA GLY A 365 -11.93 15.02 25.07
C GLY A 365 -11.00 14.09 25.84
N ALA A 366 -11.19 13.95 27.15
CA ALA A 366 -10.35 13.10 28.00
C ALA A 366 -10.52 11.61 27.69
N VAL A 367 -11.77 11.19 27.56
CA VAL A 367 -12.10 9.78 27.26
C VAL A 367 -11.56 9.40 25.87
N ILE A 368 -11.81 10.25 24.88
CA ILE A 368 -11.36 10.02 23.51
C ILE A 368 -9.83 10.05 23.43
N ALA A 369 -9.16 10.98 24.15
CA ALA A 369 -7.70 11.02 24.18
C ALA A 369 -7.08 9.79 24.87
N SER A 370 -7.68 9.33 25.98
CA SER A 370 -7.23 8.10 26.66
C SER A 370 -7.37 6.87 25.74
N PHE A 371 -8.46 6.83 25.00
CA PHE A 371 -8.71 5.77 24.03
C PHE A 371 -7.71 5.81 22.85
N ALA A 372 -7.45 6.99 22.28
CA ALA A 372 -6.47 7.16 21.23
C ALA A 372 -5.06 6.80 21.71
N ALA A 373 -4.70 7.15 22.94
CA ALA A 373 -3.44 6.75 23.57
C ALA A 373 -3.35 5.23 23.73
N ALA A 374 -4.42 4.56 24.16
CA ALA A 374 -4.49 3.10 24.23
C ALA A 374 -4.35 2.46 22.83
N ALA A 375 -5.03 3.00 21.81
CA ALA A 375 -4.90 2.52 20.43
C ALA A 375 -3.44 2.58 19.95
N ILE A 376 -2.74 3.66 20.23
CA ILE A 376 -1.33 3.83 19.88
C ILE A 376 -0.45 2.81 20.63
N ILE A 377 -0.63 2.68 21.95
CA ILE A 377 0.16 1.77 22.79
C ILE A 377 0.00 0.32 22.33
N PHE A 378 -1.24 -0.12 22.11
CA PHE A 378 -1.50 -1.47 21.63
C PHE A 378 -0.98 -1.71 20.21
N SER A 379 -1.06 -0.70 19.33
CA SER A 379 -0.52 -0.81 17.97
C SER A 379 1.00 -0.92 17.98
N VAL A 380 1.69 -0.05 18.73
CA VAL A 380 3.16 -0.11 18.89
C VAL A 380 3.57 -1.41 19.59
N GLY A 381 2.82 -1.86 20.59
CA GLY A 381 3.04 -3.15 21.24
C GLY A 381 2.92 -4.33 20.27
N SER A 382 1.90 -4.35 19.43
CA SER A 382 1.71 -5.38 18.41
C SER A 382 2.82 -5.37 17.37
N MET A 383 3.28 -4.19 16.93
CA MET A 383 4.40 -4.06 15.99
C MET A 383 5.72 -4.53 16.61
N SER A 384 5.96 -4.17 17.85
CA SER A 384 7.16 -4.59 18.60
C SER A 384 7.16 -6.11 18.80
N TRP A 385 6.01 -6.69 19.16
CA TRP A 385 5.86 -8.12 19.26
C TRP A 385 6.14 -8.81 17.91
N ALA A 386 5.53 -8.35 16.83
CA ALA A 386 5.76 -8.88 15.50
C ALA A 386 7.23 -8.82 15.05
N SER A 387 7.98 -7.79 15.48
CA SER A 387 9.40 -7.66 15.15
C SER A 387 10.31 -8.61 15.95
N ILE A 388 9.88 -9.05 17.16
CA ILE A 388 10.65 -9.92 18.03
C ILE A 388 10.34 -11.40 17.77
N VAL A 389 9.07 -11.72 17.46
CA VAL A 389 8.62 -13.09 17.24
C VAL A 389 8.91 -13.50 15.81
N SER A 390 9.92 -14.33 15.63
CA SER A 390 10.30 -14.88 14.32
C SER A 390 9.36 -15.98 13.79
N GLN A 391 8.27 -16.30 14.51
CA GLN A 391 7.27 -17.25 14.04
C GLN A 391 6.21 -16.51 13.19
N PRO A 392 6.12 -16.83 11.90
CA PRO A 392 5.15 -16.20 11.01
C PRO A 392 3.70 -16.46 11.46
N GLU A 393 2.78 -15.56 11.11
CA GLU A 393 1.33 -15.84 11.08
C GLU A 393 1.10 -16.96 10.07
N ASN A 394 1.10 -18.17 10.58
CA ASN A 394 1.38 -19.41 9.87
C ASN A 394 0.69 -19.62 8.51
N ALA A 395 -0.55 -19.19 8.34
CA ALA A 395 -1.28 -19.46 7.10
C ALA A 395 -0.94 -18.47 5.98
N ILE A 396 -0.67 -17.20 6.32
CA ILE A 396 -0.58 -16.11 5.35
C ILE A 396 0.86 -15.90 4.91
N PHE A 397 1.81 -15.94 5.86
CA PHE A 397 3.23 -15.81 5.55
C PHE A 397 3.70 -16.91 4.58
N ILE A 398 3.25 -18.15 4.84
CA ILE A 398 3.63 -19.30 4.03
C ILE A 398 2.93 -19.21 2.66
N ALA A 399 1.71 -18.69 2.57
CA ALA A 399 1.03 -18.45 1.29
C ALA A 399 1.71 -17.35 0.45
N VAL A 400 2.40 -16.37 1.12
CA VAL A 400 3.01 -15.21 0.44
C VAL A 400 4.52 -15.42 0.22
N ASN A 401 5.23 -16.05 1.15
CA ASN A 401 6.69 -16.12 1.15
C ASN A 401 7.25 -17.53 1.37
N GLY A 402 6.40 -18.48 1.70
CA GLY A 402 6.85 -19.84 2.00
C GLY A 402 6.99 -20.70 0.74
N PRO A 403 7.92 -21.66 0.76
CA PRO A 403 8.07 -22.62 -0.32
C PRO A 403 6.85 -23.53 -0.46
N ALA A 404 6.14 -23.78 0.63
CA ALA A 404 4.93 -24.59 0.62
C ALA A 404 4.22 -24.55 1.96
N GLN A 405 2.92 -24.38 1.95
CA GLN A 405 2.08 -24.48 3.13
C GLN A 405 1.34 -25.82 3.18
N GLU A 406 1.39 -26.48 4.32
CA GLU A 406 0.48 -27.57 4.61
C GLU A 406 -0.92 -27.02 4.91
N VAL A 407 -1.88 -27.34 4.03
CA VAL A 407 -3.28 -26.99 4.15
C VAL A 407 -4.06 -28.26 4.36
N LYS A 408 -5.07 -28.26 5.26
CA LYS A 408 -5.91 -29.43 5.52
C LYS A 408 -7.36 -29.10 5.19
N THR A 409 -7.62 -28.67 3.96
CA THR A 409 -8.96 -28.35 3.48
C THR A 409 -9.33 -29.24 2.30
N ILE A 410 -10.62 -29.48 2.10
CA ILE A 410 -11.10 -30.18 0.91
C ILE A 410 -10.83 -29.29 -0.31
N ALA A 411 -10.17 -29.84 -1.33
CA ALA A 411 -9.92 -29.14 -2.58
C ALA A 411 -11.24 -28.83 -3.29
N PRO A 412 -11.48 -27.60 -3.77
CA PRO A 412 -12.65 -27.29 -4.58
C PRO A 412 -12.73 -28.16 -5.83
N THR A 413 -13.87 -28.78 -6.03
CA THR A 413 -14.09 -29.67 -7.18
C THR A 413 -14.56 -28.91 -8.40
N PHE A 414 -14.17 -29.37 -9.59
CA PHE A 414 -14.60 -28.76 -10.85
C PHE A 414 -14.79 -29.84 -11.94
N LYS A 415 -15.56 -29.47 -12.95
CA LYS A 415 -15.74 -30.25 -14.18
C LYS A 415 -15.40 -29.35 -15.37
N LEU A 416 -14.40 -29.73 -16.15
CA LEU A 416 -13.91 -29.02 -17.32
C LEU A 416 -13.69 -30.02 -18.47
N THR A 417 -13.08 -29.58 -19.55
CA THR A 417 -12.76 -30.42 -20.72
C THR A 417 -11.25 -30.46 -20.91
N ASP A 418 -10.67 -31.63 -21.13
CA ASP A 418 -9.23 -31.79 -21.33
C ASP A 418 -8.79 -31.38 -22.74
N GLN A 419 -7.49 -31.40 -22.99
CA GLN A 419 -6.89 -31.09 -24.30
C GLN A 419 -7.32 -32.01 -25.43
N PHE A 420 -7.95 -33.15 -25.15
CA PHE A 420 -8.46 -34.07 -26.13
C PHE A 420 -9.97 -33.93 -26.40
N GLY A 421 -10.63 -32.99 -25.68
CA GLY A 421 -12.06 -32.76 -25.77
C GLY A 421 -12.89 -33.69 -24.87
N LYS A 422 -12.25 -34.44 -23.97
CA LYS A 422 -12.94 -35.33 -23.02
C LYS A 422 -13.29 -34.61 -21.74
N PRO A 423 -14.42 -34.95 -21.09
CA PRO A 423 -14.76 -34.45 -19.77
C PRO A 423 -13.64 -34.79 -18.77
N TYR A 424 -13.25 -33.81 -17.96
CA TYR A 424 -12.32 -33.96 -16.85
C TYR A 424 -13.01 -33.52 -15.54
N SER A 425 -12.93 -34.34 -14.52
CA SER A 425 -13.45 -34.01 -13.18
C SER A 425 -12.40 -34.36 -12.13
N LEU A 426 -12.03 -33.39 -11.29
CA LEU A 426 -11.07 -33.62 -10.20
C LEU A 426 -11.51 -34.77 -9.27
N ASN A 427 -12.81 -34.95 -9.06
CA ASN A 427 -13.34 -36.04 -8.21
C ASN A 427 -13.12 -37.45 -8.78
N GLU A 428 -13.03 -37.59 -10.10
CA GLU A 428 -12.82 -38.88 -10.76
C GLU A 428 -11.35 -39.33 -10.69
N HIS A 429 -10.46 -38.41 -10.32
CA HIS A 429 -9.02 -38.65 -10.15
C HIS A 429 -8.61 -38.90 -8.70
N LYS A 430 -9.57 -39.04 -7.77
CA LYS A 430 -9.27 -39.49 -6.41
C LYS A 430 -8.57 -40.85 -6.40
N GLY A 431 -7.60 -40.99 -5.50
CA GLY A 431 -6.70 -42.14 -5.45
C GLY A 431 -5.29 -41.82 -5.99
N ASN A 432 -5.14 -40.72 -6.75
CA ASN A 432 -3.88 -40.16 -7.17
C ASN A 432 -3.60 -38.83 -6.45
N TYR A 433 -2.32 -38.49 -6.29
CA TYR A 433 -1.94 -37.10 -6.00
C TYR A 433 -2.21 -36.24 -7.23
N THR A 434 -2.61 -34.99 -7.03
CA THR A 434 -2.79 -34.05 -8.14
C THR A 434 -1.92 -32.82 -7.90
N LEU A 435 -1.07 -32.49 -8.88
CA LEU A 435 -0.45 -31.17 -9.00
C LEU A 435 -1.36 -30.33 -9.87
N LEU A 436 -2.07 -29.39 -9.25
CA LEU A 436 -2.97 -28.48 -9.95
C LEU A 436 -2.26 -27.14 -10.15
N SER A 437 -2.15 -26.69 -11.39
CA SER A 437 -1.55 -25.42 -11.80
C SER A 437 -2.53 -24.61 -12.66
N PHE A 438 -2.17 -23.37 -12.94
CA PHE A 438 -2.96 -22.43 -13.72
C PHE A 438 -2.05 -21.82 -14.80
N LEU A 439 -2.32 -22.13 -16.08
CA LEU A 439 -1.44 -21.77 -17.19
C LEU A 439 -2.21 -21.05 -18.30
N ASP A 440 -1.58 -20.02 -18.87
CA ASP A 440 -2.04 -19.39 -20.10
C ASP A 440 -1.40 -20.07 -21.31
N PRO A 441 -2.17 -20.66 -22.24
CA PRO A 441 -1.62 -21.35 -23.40
C PRO A 441 -0.89 -20.44 -24.38
N THR A 442 -1.03 -19.12 -24.25
CA THR A 442 -0.32 -18.13 -25.09
C THR A 442 0.91 -17.52 -24.40
N CYS A 443 1.12 -17.84 -23.13
CA CYS A 443 2.23 -17.30 -22.34
C CYS A 443 3.54 -18.04 -22.67
N TRP A 444 4.57 -17.25 -22.95
CA TRP A 444 5.91 -17.74 -23.33
C TRP A 444 7.00 -17.39 -22.30
N THR A 445 6.63 -16.75 -21.20
CA THR A 445 7.51 -16.39 -20.08
C THR A 445 7.29 -17.33 -18.88
N ASP A 446 6.55 -16.90 -17.88
CA ASP A 446 6.41 -17.56 -16.58
C ASP A 446 5.68 -18.90 -16.66
N CYS A 447 4.59 -18.96 -17.44
CA CYS A 447 3.91 -20.25 -17.68
C CYS A 447 4.80 -21.28 -18.39
N ALA A 448 5.71 -20.81 -19.24
CA ALA A 448 6.68 -21.69 -19.89
C ALA A 448 7.70 -22.24 -18.89
N LEU A 449 8.15 -21.41 -17.95
CA LEU A 449 9.06 -21.81 -16.88
C LEU A 449 8.38 -22.83 -15.96
N LEU A 450 7.14 -22.55 -15.52
CA LEU A 450 6.37 -23.47 -14.70
C LEU A 450 6.10 -24.80 -15.40
N ALA A 451 5.77 -24.77 -16.69
CA ALA A 451 5.60 -25.98 -17.49
C ALA A 451 6.88 -26.86 -17.52
N ASN A 452 8.06 -26.23 -17.68
CA ASN A 452 9.34 -26.96 -17.62
C ASN A 452 9.60 -27.56 -16.23
N GLN A 453 9.20 -26.87 -15.16
CA GLN A 453 9.32 -27.39 -13.79
C GLN A 453 8.38 -28.59 -13.56
N LEU A 454 7.14 -28.53 -14.05
CA LEU A 454 6.21 -29.65 -14.00
C LEU A 454 6.74 -30.85 -14.81
N GLN A 455 7.34 -30.62 -15.97
CA GLN A 455 8.00 -31.67 -16.76
C GLN A 455 9.14 -32.34 -15.99
N GLN A 456 9.98 -31.55 -15.30
CA GLN A 456 11.06 -32.06 -14.46
C GLN A 456 10.52 -32.93 -13.31
N VAL A 457 9.42 -32.52 -12.67
CA VAL A 457 8.74 -33.35 -11.64
C VAL A 457 8.30 -34.67 -12.25
N GLY A 458 7.63 -34.64 -13.40
CA GLY A 458 7.14 -35.83 -14.08
C GLY A 458 8.26 -36.80 -14.52
N SER A 459 9.41 -36.28 -14.94
CA SER A 459 10.56 -37.07 -15.33
C SER A 459 11.37 -37.61 -14.14
N SER A 460 11.33 -36.98 -13.01
CA SER A 460 12.07 -37.37 -11.80
C SER A 460 11.36 -38.42 -10.94
N LEU A 461 10.07 -38.64 -11.16
CA LEU A 461 9.29 -39.63 -10.42
C LEU A 461 9.16 -40.96 -11.16
N PRO A 462 9.04 -42.10 -10.42
CA PRO A 462 8.86 -43.40 -11.04
C PRO A 462 7.65 -43.49 -11.96
N MET A 463 7.73 -44.21 -13.06
CA MET A 463 6.65 -44.37 -14.04
C MET A 463 5.33 -44.92 -13.47
N LYS A 464 5.37 -45.53 -12.30
CA LYS A 464 4.19 -46.09 -11.59
C LYS A 464 3.64 -45.15 -10.51
N SER A 465 4.18 -43.93 -10.36
CA SER A 465 3.70 -42.98 -9.34
C SER A 465 2.26 -42.59 -9.65
N LYS A 466 1.42 -42.59 -8.58
CA LYS A 466 0.03 -42.17 -8.64
C LYS A 466 -0.03 -40.64 -8.57
N LEU A 467 0.40 -39.99 -9.64
CA LEU A 467 0.43 -38.54 -9.77
C LEU A 467 -0.22 -38.09 -11.07
N ASP A 468 -1.19 -37.20 -10.96
CA ASP A 468 -1.79 -36.48 -12.07
C ASP A 468 -1.31 -35.02 -12.03
N MET A 469 -0.97 -34.44 -13.19
CA MET A 469 -0.63 -33.04 -13.34
C MET A 469 -1.73 -32.36 -14.13
N VAL A 470 -2.33 -31.34 -13.54
CA VAL A 470 -3.49 -30.66 -14.12
C VAL A 470 -3.18 -29.18 -14.26
N ALA A 471 -3.31 -28.65 -15.46
CA ALA A 471 -3.24 -27.22 -15.72
C ALA A 471 -4.64 -26.71 -16.11
N VAL A 472 -5.12 -25.68 -15.45
CA VAL A 472 -6.37 -24.99 -15.80
C VAL A 472 -6.04 -23.77 -16.64
N VAL A 473 -6.75 -23.58 -17.76
CA VAL A 473 -6.57 -22.41 -18.62
C VAL A 473 -6.93 -21.12 -17.88
N VAL A 474 -6.04 -20.13 -17.94
CA VAL A 474 -6.23 -18.77 -17.37
C VAL A 474 -6.21 -17.67 -18.43
N ASN A 475 -6.75 -17.95 -19.59
CA ASN A 475 -6.92 -16.98 -20.67
C ASN A 475 -8.39 -16.92 -21.08
N ARG A 476 -9.00 -15.71 -21.05
CA ARG A 476 -10.42 -15.51 -21.39
C ARG A 476 -10.72 -15.59 -22.88
N PHE A 477 -9.72 -15.36 -23.71
CA PHE A 477 -9.88 -15.24 -25.17
C PHE A 477 -9.25 -16.40 -25.93
N THR A 478 -8.45 -17.23 -25.24
CA THR A 478 -7.79 -18.42 -25.83
C THR A 478 -8.11 -19.63 -24.95
N THR A 479 -9.28 -20.22 -25.18
CA THR A 479 -9.79 -21.37 -24.42
C THR A 479 -9.90 -22.63 -25.27
N ASP A 480 -9.42 -22.60 -26.51
CA ASP A 480 -9.54 -23.69 -27.47
C ASP A 480 -8.48 -24.79 -27.25
N THR A 481 -8.85 -26.02 -27.58
CA THR A 481 -7.97 -27.20 -27.43
C THR A 481 -6.77 -27.20 -28.36
N ALA A 482 -6.81 -26.48 -29.49
CA ALA A 482 -5.68 -26.40 -30.42
C ALA A 482 -4.54 -25.59 -29.80
N SER A 483 -4.82 -24.47 -29.17
CA SER A 483 -3.84 -23.65 -28.42
C SER A 483 -3.22 -24.44 -27.28
N MET A 484 -4.01 -25.20 -26.52
CA MET A 484 -3.50 -26.09 -25.47
C MET A 484 -2.57 -27.17 -26.01
N LYS A 485 -2.94 -27.86 -27.09
CA LYS A 485 -2.08 -28.84 -27.74
C LYS A 485 -0.79 -28.23 -28.24
N HIS A 486 -0.86 -27.05 -28.83
CA HIS A 486 0.33 -26.31 -29.26
C HIS A 486 1.29 -26.03 -28.10
N PHE A 487 0.75 -25.51 -26.96
CA PHE A 487 1.53 -25.27 -25.75
C PHE A 487 2.17 -26.55 -25.20
N ILE A 488 1.41 -27.64 -25.09
CA ILE A 488 1.89 -28.96 -24.64
C ILE A 488 3.05 -29.43 -25.51
N LYS A 489 2.88 -29.39 -26.85
CA LYS A 489 3.90 -29.80 -27.80
C LYS A 489 5.16 -28.95 -27.71
N THR A 490 5.02 -27.62 -27.69
CA THR A 490 6.17 -26.70 -27.68
C THR A 490 6.94 -26.74 -26.36
N ARG A 491 6.32 -27.24 -25.28
CA ARG A 491 6.94 -27.41 -23.96
C ARG A 491 7.30 -28.86 -23.64
N ASN A 492 7.20 -29.75 -24.64
CA ASN A 492 7.52 -31.15 -24.48
C ASN A 492 6.81 -31.86 -23.31
N LEU A 493 5.61 -31.41 -23.00
CA LEU A 493 4.76 -31.98 -21.94
C LEU A 493 4.05 -33.26 -22.40
N GLU A 494 4.08 -33.60 -23.70
CA GLU A 494 3.54 -34.85 -24.25
C GLU A 494 4.22 -36.09 -23.64
N ALA A 495 5.50 -35.97 -23.30
CA ALA A 495 6.26 -37.03 -22.63
C ALA A 495 5.90 -37.19 -21.14
N THR A 496 5.18 -36.22 -20.56
CA THR A 496 4.77 -36.23 -19.17
C THR A 496 3.49 -37.03 -19.01
N LYS A 497 3.57 -38.18 -18.36
CA LYS A 497 2.41 -39.03 -18.12
C LYS A 497 1.40 -38.31 -17.24
N ASN A 498 0.11 -38.52 -17.50
CA ASN A 498 -0.99 -37.99 -16.77
C ASN A 498 -0.97 -36.43 -16.66
N PHE A 499 -0.57 -35.78 -17.77
CA PHE A 499 -0.70 -34.33 -17.88
C PHE A 499 -2.03 -33.98 -18.56
N TYR A 500 -2.87 -33.23 -17.85
CA TYR A 500 -4.16 -32.74 -18.30
C TYR A 500 -4.14 -31.24 -18.38
N PHE A 501 -4.35 -30.68 -19.58
CA PHE A 501 -4.59 -29.25 -19.73
C PHE A 501 -6.08 -29.05 -19.96
N VAL A 502 -6.76 -28.45 -18.98
CA VAL A 502 -8.22 -28.40 -18.95
C VAL A 502 -8.77 -27.01 -19.22
N THR A 503 -9.87 -26.96 -19.98
CA THR A 503 -10.53 -25.73 -20.41
C THR A 503 -12.05 -25.87 -20.26
N GLY A 504 -12.76 -24.75 -20.49
CA GLY A 504 -14.22 -24.70 -20.47
C GLY A 504 -14.75 -23.36 -20.95
N SER A 505 -16.02 -23.10 -20.71
CA SER A 505 -16.56 -21.77 -20.92
C SER A 505 -15.92 -20.77 -19.96
N VAL A 506 -15.83 -19.49 -20.36
CA VAL A 506 -15.24 -18.44 -19.50
C VAL A 506 -15.89 -18.39 -18.13
N PRO A 507 -17.22 -18.45 -17.98
CA PRO A 507 -17.85 -18.51 -16.64
C PRO A 507 -17.43 -19.74 -15.82
N SER A 508 -17.25 -20.90 -16.46
CA SER A 508 -16.79 -22.11 -15.77
C SER A 508 -15.35 -21.98 -15.30
N LEU A 509 -14.48 -21.40 -16.13
CA LEU A 509 -13.09 -21.12 -15.77
C LEU A 509 -13.00 -20.09 -14.64
N GLU A 510 -13.76 -19.01 -14.70
CA GLU A 510 -13.83 -17.99 -13.65
C GLU A 510 -14.31 -18.57 -12.31
N SER A 511 -15.25 -19.49 -12.34
CA SER A 511 -15.68 -20.21 -11.14
C SER A 511 -14.54 -21.00 -10.51
N VAL A 512 -13.73 -21.69 -11.32
CA VAL A 512 -12.56 -22.44 -10.84
C VAL A 512 -11.49 -21.48 -10.33
N TRP A 513 -11.16 -20.42 -11.08
CA TRP A 513 -10.18 -19.43 -10.64
C TRP A 513 -10.56 -18.83 -9.28
N ASN A 514 -11.82 -18.42 -9.12
CA ASN A 514 -12.31 -17.87 -7.87
C ASN A 514 -12.24 -18.88 -6.72
N SER A 515 -12.57 -20.16 -6.97
CA SER A 515 -12.56 -21.19 -5.91
C SER A 515 -11.15 -21.52 -5.40
N TYR A 516 -10.13 -21.32 -6.24
CA TYR A 516 -8.71 -21.50 -5.88
C TYR A 516 -8.00 -20.17 -5.58
N GLY A 517 -8.73 -19.05 -5.55
CA GLY A 517 -8.16 -17.73 -5.27
C GLY A 517 -7.23 -17.19 -6.37
N ILE A 518 -7.37 -17.68 -7.60
CA ILE A 518 -6.57 -17.23 -8.75
C ILE A 518 -7.17 -15.97 -9.35
N SER A 519 -6.43 -14.87 -9.28
CA SER A 519 -6.80 -13.64 -9.96
C SER A 519 -6.32 -13.67 -11.40
N VAL A 520 -7.21 -13.38 -12.35
CA VAL A 520 -6.90 -13.31 -13.78
C VAL A 520 -7.33 -11.95 -14.31
N SER A 521 -6.37 -11.17 -14.81
CA SER A 521 -6.61 -9.88 -15.47
C SER A 521 -6.19 -9.96 -16.94
N GLN A 522 -7.10 -9.62 -17.85
CA GLN A 522 -6.84 -9.61 -19.27
C GLN A 522 -7.78 -8.64 -19.98
N LYS A 523 -7.22 -7.74 -20.81
CA LYS A 523 -8.00 -6.91 -21.73
C LYS A 523 -8.10 -7.62 -23.07
N LYS A 524 -9.13 -7.29 -23.86
CA LYS A 524 -9.35 -7.90 -25.20
C LYS A 524 -8.18 -7.67 -26.17
N THR A 525 -7.37 -6.66 -25.93
CA THR A 525 -6.17 -6.35 -26.72
C THR A 525 -4.95 -7.16 -26.29
N ASP A 526 -4.99 -7.81 -25.13
CA ASP A 526 -3.85 -8.52 -24.56
C ASP A 526 -3.84 -9.96 -25.08
N LYS A 527 -2.72 -10.39 -25.65
CA LYS A 527 -2.55 -11.79 -26.09
C LYS A 527 -2.43 -12.73 -24.88
N MET A 528 -1.76 -12.30 -23.82
CA MET A 528 -1.56 -13.06 -22.58
C MET A 528 -2.38 -12.48 -21.43
N SER A 529 -2.79 -13.34 -20.51
CA SER A 529 -3.39 -12.93 -19.25
C SER A 529 -2.30 -12.64 -18.21
N ALA A 530 -2.55 -11.67 -17.35
CA ALA A 530 -1.81 -11.55 -16.10
C ALA A 530 -2.55 -12.37 -15.03
N HIS A 531 -1.88 -13.35 -14.45
CA HIS A 531 -2.47 -14.24 -13.45
C HIS A 531 -1.43 -14.67 -12.42
N MET A 532 -1.91 -15.28 -11.34
CA MET A 532 -1.08 -15.83 -10.28
C MET A 532 -0.59 -17.22 -10.65
N ASN A 533 0.69 -17.48 -10.43
CA ASN A 533 1.32 -18.76 -10.69
C ASN A 533 1.45 -19.58 -9.40
N PHE A 534 0.42 -20.37 -9.09
CA PHE A 534 0.44 -21.31 -7.98
C PHE A 534 0.38 -22.76 -8.46
N VAL A 535 1.04 -23.62 -7.70
CA VAL A 535 0.86 -25.07 -7.79
C VAL A 535 0.27 -25.57 -6.48
N PHE A 536 -0.83 -26.27 -6.59
CA PHE A 536 -1.53 -26.89 -5.47
C PHE A 536 -1.25 -28.39 -5.47
N ILE A 537 -0.86 -28.95 -4.32
CA ILE A 537 -0.74 -30.39 -4.14
C ILE A 537 -2.00 -30.89 -3.44
N ILE A 538 -2.74 -31.73 -4.12
CA ILE A 538 -3.95 -32.38 -3.62
C ILE A 538 -3.64 -33.85 -3.38
N ASP A 539 -4.01 -34.38 -2.20
CA ASP A 539 -3.76 -35.76 -1.84
C ASP A 539 -4.80 -36.73 -2.45
N PRO A 540 -4.54 -38.04 -2.42
CA PRO A 540 -5.46 -39.05 -2.96
C PRO A 540 -6.87 -39.04 -2.37
N THR A 541 -7.05 -38.43 -1.20
CA THR A 541 -8.37 -38.30 -0.54
C THR A 541 -9.13 -37.06 -0.99
N GLY A 542 -8.50 -36.19 -1.80
CA GLY A 542 -9.07 -34.94 -2.31
C GLY A 542 -8.89 -33.76 -1.37
N HIS A 543 -7.96 -33.83 -0.41
CA HIS A 543 -7.61 -32.70 0.41
C HIS A 543 -6.43 -31.93 -0.17
N LEU A 544 -6.57 -30.62 -0.18
CA LEU A 544 -5.47 -29.70 -0.47
C LEU A 544 -4.42 -29.82 0.64
N ARG A 545 -3.20 -30.20 0.28
CA ARG A 545 -2.09 -30.40 1.22
C ARG A 545 -1.08 -29.28 1.21
N TRP A 546 -0.77 -28.76 0.02
CA TRP A 546 0.27 -27.75 -0.16
C TRP A 546 -0.11 -26.77 -1.24
N VAL A 547 0.31 -25.52 -1.04
CA VAL A 547 0.28 -24.46 -2.05
C VAL A 547 1.68 -23.92 -2.21
N ILE A 548 2.16 -23.82 -3.44
CA ILE A 548 3.51 -23.35 -3.76
C ILE A 548 3.40 -22.25 -4.81
N SER A 549 4.16 -21.17 -4.64
CA SER A 549 4.41 -20.18 -5.69
C SER A 549 5.57 -20.64 -6.57
N ASP A 550 5.52 -20.37 -7.87
CA ASP A 550 6.62 -20.63 -8.80
C ASP A 550 7.78 -19.63 -8.68
N GLU A 551 7.55 -18.48 -8.05
CA GLU A 551 8.59 -17.52 -7.72
C GLU A 551 9.10 -17.75 -6.29
N PRO A 552 10.32 -18.31 -6.14
CA PRO A 552 10.94 -18.38 -4.82
C PRO A 552 11.21 -16.95 -4.32
N PRO A 553 11.05 -16.69 -3.01
CA PRO A 553 11.44 -15.43 -2.41
C PRO A 553 12.87 -15.04 -2.79
N ALA A 554 13.15 -13.74 -2.93
CA ALA A 554 14.45 -13.24 -3.39
C ALA A 554 15.66 -13.74 -2.55
N ASN A 555 15.45 -14.08 -1.27
CA ASN A 555 16.44 -14.71 -0.38
C ASN A 555 16.67 -16.21 -0.66
N TRP A 556 15.90 -16.83 -1.55
CA TRP A 556 16.02 -18.23 -1.96
C TRP A 556 16.67 -18.38 -3.35
N ALA A 557 16.93 -17.26 -4.03
CA ALA A 557 17.56 -17.24 -5.34
C ALA A 557 18.90 -18.01 -5.30
N GLY A 558 18.90 -19.21 -5.83
CA GLY A 558 20.07 -20.06 -6.01
C GLY A 558 20.11 -21.33 -5.15
N GLN A 559 19.18 -21.61 -4.24
CA GLN A 559 19.26 -22.82 -3.40
C GLN A 559 18.43 -24.00 -3.91
N HIS A 560 17.19 -23.80 -4.41
CA HIS A 560 16.37 -24.91 -4.91
C HIS A 560 15.38 -24.45 -6.00
N SER A 561 15.16 -25.28 -7.02
CA SER A 561 14.11 -25.04 -8.04
C SER A 561 12.73 -25.40 -7.47
N ALA A 562 11.65 -24.81 -8.03
CA ALA A 562 10.30 -25.18 -7.65
C ALA A 562 10.02 -26.69 -7.91
N SER A 563 10.62 -27.27 -8.93
CA SER A 563 10.54 -28.72 -9.18
C SER A 563 11.12 -29.55 -8.04
N TYR A 564 12.26 -29.15 -7.47
CA TYR A 564 12.85 -29.83 -6.31
C TYR A 564 11.92 -29.78 -5.11
N GLU A 565 11.34 -28.62 -4.82
CA GLU A 565 10.43 -28.44 -3.70
C GLU A 565 9.13 -29.23 -3.89
N LEU A 566 8.57 -29.24 -5.08
CA LEU A 566 7.41 -30.05 -5.43
C LEU A 566 7.67 -31.55 -5.17
N ILE A 567 8.81 -32.08 -5.62
CA ILE A 567 9.20 -33.47 -5.38
C ILE A 567 9.34 -33.75 -3.88
N ARG A 568 10.04 -32.89 -3.15
CA ARG A 568 10.23 -33.00 -1.71
C ARG A 568 8.90 -33.09 -0.95
N LEU A 569 7.94 -32.25 -1.32
CA LEU A 569 6.63 -32.18 -0.68
C LEU A 569 5.73 -33.35 -1.07
N LEU A 570 5.78 -33.81 -2.30
CA LEU A 570 5.10 -35.03 -2.72
C LEU A 570 5.58 -36.23 -1.92
N HIS A 571 6.90 -36.37 -1.72
CA HIS A 571 7.45 -37.43 -0.86
C HIS A 571 7.04 -37.26 0.61
N LYS A 572 7.07 -36.03 1.13
CA LYS A 572 6.58 -35.72 2.49
C LYS A 572 5.10 -36.04 2.67
N SER A 573 4.31 -35.92 1.60
CA SER A 573 2.89 -36.26 1.60
C SER A 573 2.63 -37.76 1.44
N GLY A 574 3.65 -38.58 1.22
CA GLY A 574 3.56 -40.03 1.11
C GLY A 574 3.58 -40.60 -0.31
N LEU A 575 3.86 -39.78 -1.34
CA LEU A 575 4.12 -40.29 -2.69
C LEU A 575 5.47 -41.02 -2.70
N LYS A 576 5.46 -42.29 -3.10
CA LYS A 576 6.65 -43.14 -3.21
C LYS A 576 7.14 -43.21 -4.65
#